data_6ff3bf2c6da47eae0a3317c8435d3571
#
_entry.id   6ff3bf2c6da47eae0a3317c8435d3571
#
_cell.length_a   1.000
_cell.length_b   1.000
_cell.length_c   1.000
_cell.angle_alpha   90.00
_cell.angle_beta   90.00
_cell.angle_gamma   90.00
#
_symmetry.space_group_name_H-M   'P 1'
#
loop_
_entity.id
_entity.type
_entity.pdbx_description
1 polymer ?
#
loop_
_entity_poly.entity_id
_entity_poly.type
_entity_poly.pdbx_seq_one_letter_code
_entity_poly.pdbx_strand_id
1 'polypeptide(L)'
;MARTQNPSTKPSLLEAALTVIRMKGYAATTVDDICAEASLSKGAFFHHFTSKEDLAVAAANYWSETTSVFFAEAPYHTPAEPLDRVLAYVAFRKELIQGELPEFTCLVGTMAQETYGTNPAIQKACWDSISGHADTLIADIEAAMTQHGVSHGFTAESLALHTQGVIQGAFILAKASGDPQRAIESIDHLYRYLELLFNRKTA
;
A
#
# COMPACT_ATOMS: atom_id res chain seq x y z
N MET A 1 24.81 -19.88 -28.24
CA MET A 1 24.74 -18.41 -28.21
C MET A 1 24.01 -18.00 -26.97
N ALA A 2 24.68 -17.39 -26.00
CA ALA A 2 24.05 -16.87 -24.80
C ALA A 2 23.15 -15.72 -25.20
N ARG A 3 21.83 -15.87 -24.92
CA ARG A 3 20.81 -14.85 -25.19
C ARG A 3 21.07 -13.70 -24.22
N THR A 4 21.46 -12.56 -24.73
CA THR A 4 21.68 -11.32 -23.97
C THR A 4 20.41 -11.04 -23.15
N GLN A 5 20.56 -10.96 -21.83
CA GLN A 5 19.46 -10.58 -20.94
C GLN A 5 18.96 -9.20 -21.33
N ASN A 6 17.66 -9.08 -21.63
CA ASN A 6 17.04 -7.76 -21.71
C ASN A 6 16.92 -7.23 -20.25
N PRO A 7 17.61 -6.15 -19.87
CA PRO A 7 17.63 -5.65 -18.49
C PRO A 7 16.24 -5.31 -17.93
N SER A 8 15.23 -5.14 -18.80
CA SER A 8 13.85 -4.81 -18.45
C SER A 8 12.97 -6.02 -18.07
N THR A 9 13.42 -7.27 -18.28
CA THR A 9 12.54 -8.46 -18.17
C THR A 9 12.02 -8.69 -16.73
N LYS A 10 12.88 -8.60 -15.72
CA LYS A 10 12.46 -8.78 -14.32
C LYS A 10 11.53 -7.67 -13.85
N PRO A 11 11.83 -6.37 -14.05
CA PRO A 11 10.89 -5.29 -13.77
C PRO A 11 9.53 -5.46 -14.48
N SER A 12 9.51 -5.82 -15.78
CA SER A 12 8.26 -6.03 -16.51
C SER A 12 7.39 -7.15 -15.92
N LEU A 13 8.01 -8.23 -15.41
CA LEU A 13 7.27 -9.30 -14.71
C LEU A 13 6.71 -8.81 -13.36
N LEU A 14 7.44 -7.96 -12.64
CA LEU A 14 6.98 -7.38 -11.38
C LEU A 14 5.81 -6.42 -11.61
N GLU A 15 5.90 -5.52 -12.58
CA GLU A 15 4.81 -4.61 -12.94
C GLU A 15 3.54 -5.38 -13.37
N ALA A 16 3.71 -6.41 -14.20
CA ALA A 16 2.61 -7.28 -14.59
C ALA A 16 1.97 -7.99 -13.38
N ALA A 17 2.79 -8.46 -12.43
CA ALA A 17 2.28 -9.06 -11.19
C ALA A 17 1.49 -8.04 -10.35
N LEU A 18 1.98 -6.80 -10.22
CA LEU A 18 1.26 -5.73 -9.54
C LEU A 18 -0.13 -5.50 -10.16
N THR A 19 -0.20 -5.43 -11.47
CA THR A 19 -1.45 -5.24 -12.22
C THR A 19 -2.41 -6.40 -12.02
N VAL A 20 -1.97 -7.62 -12.35
CA VAL A 20 -2.84 -8.80 -12.36
C VAL A 20 -3.32 -9.17 -10.95
N ILE A 21 -2.44 -9.11 -9.94
CA ILE A 21 -2.83 -9.45 -8.56
C ILE A 21 -3.81 -8.41 -7.98
N ARG A 22 -3.64 -7.13 -8.26
CA ARG A 22 -4.62 -6.12 -7.81
C ARG A 22 -5.97 -6.28 -8.49
N MET A 23 -5.98 -6.75 -9.75
CA MET A 23 -7.20 -6.96 -10.53
C MET A 23 -8.01 -8.16 -10.05
N LYS A 24 -7.39 -9.32 -9.84
CA LYS A 24 -8.13 -10.59 -9.58
C LYS A 24 -7.68 -11.37 -8.35
N GLY A 25 -6.76 -10.84 -7.55
CA GLY A 25 -6.22 -11.49 -6.37
C GLY A 25 -5.04 -12.41 -6.68
N TYR A 26 -4.25 -12.73 -5.65
CA TYR A 26 -3.09 -13.61 -5.75
C TYR A 26 -3.49 -15.05 -6.06
N ALA A 27 -4.51 -15.58 -5.36
CA ALA A 27 -4.94 -16.96 -5.52
C ALA A 27 -5.38 -17.28 -6.95
N ALA A 28 -6.15 -16.37 -7.57
CA ALA A 28 -6.64 -16.51 -8.94
C ALA A 28 -5.60 -16.18 -10.01
N THR A 29 -4.46 -15.58 -9.65
CA THR A 29 -3.39 -15.23 -10.59
C THR A 29 -2.54 -16.45 -10.91
N THR A 30 -2.28 -16.70 -12.20
CA THR A 30 -1.39 -17.75 -12.68
C THR A 30 -0.11 -17.17 -13.27
N VAL A 31 0.93 -18.00 -13.42
CA VAL A 31 2.16 -17.62 -14.14
C VAL A 31 1.85 -17.23 -15.58
N ASP A 32 0.86 -17.88 -16.21
CA ASP A 32 0.44 -17.58 -17.58
C ASP A 32 -0.17 -16.17 -17.69
N ASP A 33 -0.98 -15.77 -16.73
CA ASP A 33 -1.56 -14.43 -16.69
C ASP A 33 -0.47 -13.36 -16.62
N ILE A 34 0.52 -13.56 -15.73
CA ILE A 34 1.63 -12.62 -15.55
C ILE A 34 2.50 -12.54 -16.81
N CYS A 35 2.78 -13.71 -17.42
CA CYS A 35 3.55 -13.75 -18.68
C CYS A 35 2.80 -13.06 -19.83
N ALA A 36 1.48 -13.26 -19.90
CA ALA A 36 0.63 -12.62 -20.91
C ALA A 36 0.62 -11.09 -20.74
N GLU A 37 0.40 -10.61 -19.52
CA GLU A 37 0.41 -9.18 -19.18
C GLU A 37 1.77 -8.54 -19.52
N ALA A 38 2.87 -9.20 -19.12
CA ALA A 38 4.23 -8.73 -19.41
C ALA A 38 4.65 -8.90 -20.90
N SER A 39 3.85 -9.56 -21.73
CA SER A 39 4.24 -9.96 -23.09
C SER A 39 5.54 -10.79 -23.13
N LEU A 40 5.71 -11.69 -22.15
CA LEU A 40 6.90 -12.52 -21.96
C LEU A 40 6.56 -14.01 -21.97
N SER A 41 7.58 -14.84 -22.23
CA SER A 41 7.42 -16.29 -22.20
C SER A 41 7.57 -16.87 -20.78
N LYS A 42 7.00 -18.05 -20.52
CA LYS A 42 7.28 -18.82 -19.30
C LYS A 42 8.76 -19.07 -19.07
N GLY A 43 9.54 -19.29 -20.11
CA GLY A 43 10.99 -19.43 -20.01
C GLY A 43 11.67 -18.17 -19.45
N ALA A 44 11.18 -16.98 -19.81
CA ALA A 44 11.65 -15.72 -19.24
C ALA A 44 11.25 -15.57 -17.77
N PHE A 45 10.03 -15.99 -17.40
CA PHE A 45 9.60 -16.03 -16.00
C PHE A 45 10.50 -16.94 -15.14
N PHE A 46 10.65 -18.22 -15.54
CA PHE A 46 11.43 -19.20 -14.78
C PHE A 46 12.95 -18.94 -14.80
N HIS A 47 13.41 -18.03 -15.63
CA HIS A 47 14.77 -17.52 -15.55
C HIS A 47 14.98 -16.58 -14.34
N HIS A 48 13.95 -15.87 -13.91
CA HIS A 48 14.02 -14.87 -12.82
C HIS A 48 13.39 -15.34 -11.51
N PHE A 49 12.36 -16.19 -11.57
CA PHE A 49 11.58 -16.63 -10.42
C PHE A 49 11.39 -18.15 -10.46
N THR A 50 11.58 -18.78 -9.31
CA THR A 50 11.44 -20.25 -9.19
C THR A 50 9.98 -20.69 -9.10
N SER A 51 9.10 -19.80 -8.67
CA SER A 51 7.67 -20.07 -8.47
C SER A 51 6.85 -18.77 -8.49
N LYS A 52 5.52 -18.92 -8.50
CA LYS A 52 4.59 -17.78 -8.29
C LYS A 52 4.77 -17.15 -6.91
N GLU A 53 5.10 -17.94 -5.90
CA GLU A 53 5.35 -17.46 -4.53
C GLU A 53 6.61 -16.60 -4.45
N ASP A 54 7.69 -17.04 -5.10
CA ASP A 54 8.95 -16.29 -5.21
C ASP A 54 8.72 -14.92 -5.89
N LEU A 55 7.95 -14.91 -6.99
CA LEU A 55 7.52 -13.67 -7.63
C LEU A 55 6.67 -12.80 -6.68
N ALA A 56 5.73 -13.38 -5.93
CA ALA A 56 4.83 -12.62 -5.06
C ALA A 56 5.61 -11.90 -3.94
N VAL A 57 6.59 -12.56 -3.33
CA VAL A 57 7.49 -11.93 -2.36
C VAL A 57 8.28 -10.79 -3.01
N ALA A 58 8.84 -11.04 -4.19
CA ALA A 58 9.57 -10.00 -4.93
C ALA A 58 8.66 -8.84 -5.36
N ALA A 59 7.40 -9.10 -5.73
CA ALA A 59 6.42 -8.08 -6.06
C ALA A 59 6.02 -7.24 -4.84
N ALA A 60 5.89 -7.85 -3.65
CA ALA A 60 5.64 -7.11 -2.40
C ALA A 60 6.81 -6.18 -2.06
N ASN A 61 8.05 -6.64 -2.22
CA ASN A 61 9.24 -5.82 -1.99
C ASN A 61 9.34 -4.67 -3.02
N TYR A 62 9.11 -4.97 -4.29
CA TYR A 62 9.12 -3.97 -5.37
C TYR A 62 8.01 -2.92 -5.18
N TRP A 63 6.81 -3.35 -4.75
CA TRP A 63 5.75 -2.44 -4.34
C TRP A 63 6.18 -1.53 -3.20
N SER A 64 6.81 -2.08 -2.16
CA SER A 64 7.31 -1.31 -1.02
C SER A 64 8.35 -0.28 -1.45
N GLU A 65 9.33 -0.67 -2.26
CA GLU A 65 10.39 0.21 -2.77
C GLU A 65 9.80 1.37 -3.60
N THR A 66 8.96 1.04 -4.58
CA THR A 66 8.40 2.05 -5.51
C THR A 66 7.44 3.01 -4.81
N THR A 67 6.58 2.49 -3.92
CA THR A 67 5.67 3.33 -3.14
C THR A 67 6.41 4.17 -2.11
N SER A 68 7.48 3.67 -1.48
CA SER A 68 8.29 4.45 -0.53
C SER A 68 8.91 5.68 -1.20
N VAL A 69 9.48 5.54 -2.40
CA VAL A 69 10.00 6.69 -3.17
C VAL A 69 8.88 7.68 -3.48
N PHE A 70 7.76 7.19 -4.00
CA PHE A 70 6.60 8.02 -4.34
C PHE A 70 6.07 8.83 -3.14
N PHE A 71 5.93 8.18 -1.97
CA PHE A 71 5.44 8.85 -0.77
C PHE A 71 6.48 9.78 -0.13
N ALA A 72 7.78 9.49 -0.23
CA ALA A 72 8.85 10.36 0.28
C ALA A 72 8.90 11.71 -0.45
N GLU A 73 8.52 11.77 -1.73
CA GLU A 73 8.50 12.97 -2.55
C GLU A 73 7.12 13.67 -2.58
N ALA A 74 6.13 13.14 -1.87
CA ALA A 74 4.76 13.61 -1.94
C ALA A 74 4.55 14.97 -1.23
N PRO A 75 3.59 15.80 -1.69
CA PRO A 75 3.42 17.18 -1.21
C PRO A 75 2.92 17.27 0.25
N TYR A 76 2.43 16.20 0.84
CA TYR A 76 1.95 16.21 2.24
C TYR A 76 3.06 16.48 3.27
N HIS A 77 4.32 16.43 2.90
CA HIS A 77 5.46 16.84 3.75
C HIS A 77 5.65 18.36 3.84
N THR A 78 4.98 19.14 2.98
CA THR A 78 5.19 20.60 2.87
C THR A 78 4.72 21.40 4.08
N PRO A 79 3.62 21.07 4.80
CA PRO A 79 3.17 21.84 5.94
C PRO A 79 4.22 21.92 7.06
N ALA A 80 4.37 23.10 7.69
CA ALA A 80 5.32 23.29 8.78
C ALA A 80 4.90 22.54 10.05
N GLU A 81 3.59 22.53 10.34
CA GLU A 81 3.03 21.94 11.55
C GLU A 81 2.89 20.41 11.43
N PRO A 82 3.33 19.63 12.43
CA PRO A 82 3.28 18.17 12.37
C PRO A 82 1.88 17.60 12.15
N LEU A 83 0.87 18.11 12.86
CA LEU A 83 -0.51 17.68 12.66
C LEU A 83 -1.00 17.96 11.25
N ASP A 84 -0.64 19.08 10.68
CA ASP A 84 -1.01 19.41 9.29
C ASP A 84 -0.37 18.43 8.30
N ARG A 85 0.84 17.93 8.54
CA ARG A 85 1.44 16.88 7.70
C ARG A 85 0.69 15.55 7.81
N VAL A 86 0.30 15.15 9.03
CA VAL A 86 -0.52 13.94 9.23
C VAL A 86 -1.87 14.04 8.53
N LEU A 87 -2.55 15.19 8.65
CA LEU A 87 -3.83 15.44 7.99
C LEU A 87 -3.66 15.52 6.46
N ALA A 88 -2.60 16.19 5.99
CA ALA A 88 -2.27 16.27 4.56
C ALA A 88 -1.94 14.89 3.97
N TYR A 89 -1.28 13.98 4.73
CA TYR A 89 -1.10 12.60 4.32
C TYR A 89 -2.45 11.90 4.07
N VAL A 90 -3.41 12.02 4.99
CA VAL A 90 -4.73 11.40 4.83
C VAL A 90 -5.49 12.01 3.64
N ALA A 91 -5.42 13.33 3.47
CA ALA A 91 -6.00 14.01 2.30
C ALA A 91 -5.35 13.51 0.99
N PHE A 92 -4.02 13.41 0.95
CA PHE A 92 -3.28 12.88 -0.19
C PHE A 92 -3.70 11.44 -0.53
N ARG A 93 -3.88 10.58 0.48
CA ARG A 93 -4.39 9.20 0.27
C ARG A 93 -5.77 9.19 -0.39
N LYS A 94 -6.64 10.14 -0.06
CA LYS A 94 -7.93 10.32 -0.73
C LYS A 94 -7.79 10.77 -2.19
N GLU A 95 -6.88 11.70 -2.46
CA GLU A 95 -6.60 12.18 -3.82
C GLU A 95 -6.09 11.09 -4.76
N LEU A 96 -5.41 10.06 -4.21
CA LEU A 96 -4.95 8.90 -4.98
C LEU A 96 -6.07 7.94 -5.39
N ILE A 97 -7.30 8.10 -4.88
CA ILE A 97 -8.45 7.27 -5.28
C ILE A 97 -9.00 7.81 -6.60
N GLN A 98 -8.37 7.39 -7.69
CA GLN A 98 -8.74 7.76 -9.05
C GLN A 98 -8.64 6.54 -9.96
N GLY A 99 -9.44 6.54 -11.03
CA GLY A 99 -9.47 5.44 -11.99
C GLY A 99 -10.22 4.21 -11.48
N GLU A 100 -9.85 3.06 -12.01
CA GLU A 100 -10.46 1.78 -11.67
C GLU A 100 -9.95 1.22 -10.35
N LEU A 101 -10.74 0.35 -9.69
CA LEU A 101 -10.39 -0.24 -8.39
C LEU A 101 -8.96 -0.82 -8.29
N PRO A 102 -8.44 -1.56 -9.28
CA PRO A 102 -7.08 -2.06 -9.23
C PRO A 102 -6.00 -0.97 -9.24
N GLU A 103 -6.31 0.22 -9.75
CA GLU A 103 -5.30 1.27 -9.94
C GLU A 103 -4.93 1.97 -8.63
N PHE A 104 -5.88 2.07 -7.67
CA PHE A 104 -5.64 2.72 -6.39
C PHE A 104 -5.59 1.78 -5.18
N THR A 105 -5.97 0.50 -5.33
CA THR A 105 -5.96 -0.43 -4.19
C THR A 105 -4.59 -1.04 -3.93
N CYS A 106 -4.36 -1.44 -2.68
CA CYS A 106 -3.07 -1.91 -2.20
C CYS A 106 -2.79 -3.36 -2.61
N LEU A 107 -1.63 -3.61 -3.24
CA LEU A 107 -1.18 -4.97 -3.59
C LEU A 107 -1.03 -5.85 -2.35
N VAL A 108 -0.22 -5.38 -1.39
CA VAL A 108 0.14 -6.18 -0.21
C VAL A 108 -1.06 -6.39 0.71
N GLY A 109 -1.99 -5.44 0.79
CA GLY A 109 -3.25 -5.61 1.50
C GLY A 109 -4.14 -6.68 0.86
N THR A 110 -4.15 -6.80 -0.47
CA THR A 110 -4.85 -7.87 -1.20
C THR A 110 -4.20 -9.22 -0.93
N MET A 111 -2.88 -9.34 -1.08
CA MET A 111 -2.16 -10.59 -0.88
C MET A 111 -2.22 -11.09 0.57
N ALA A 112 -2.12 -10.20 1.56
CA ALA A 112 -2.15 -10.57 2.97
C ALA A 112 -3.43 -11.32 3.36
N GLN A 113 -4.59 -10.88 2.84
CA GLN A 113 -5.88 -11.53 3.12
C GLN A 113 -5.99 -12.95 2.56
N GLU A 114 -5.29 -13.24 1.45
CA GLU A 114 -5.36 -14.53 0.78
C GLU A 114 -4.27 -15.51 1.25
N THR A 115 -3.19 -15.03 1.88
CA THR A 115 -1.98 -15.83 2.13
C THR A 115 -1.60 -15.98 3.61
N TYR A 116 -2.25 -15.26 4.53
CA TYR A 116 -1.85 -15.18 5.94
C TYR A 116 -1.77 -16.54 6.64
N GLY A 117 -2.57 -17.53 6.24
CA GLY A 117 -2.57 -18.86 6.84
C GLY A 117 -1.83 -19.93 6.02
N THR A 118 -1.34 -19.58 4.82
CA THR A 118 -0.83 -20.56 3.84
C THR A 118 0.59 -20.29 3.37
N ASN A 119 1.06 -19.02 3.41
CA ASN A 119 2.40 -18.67 2.93
C ASN A 119 3.09 -17.64 3.84
N PRO A 120 3.91 -18.10 4.81
CA PRO A 120 4.59 -17.23 5.77
C PRO A 120 5.54 -16.21 5.13
N ALA A 121 6.15 -16.53 3.99
CA ALA A 121 7.08 -15.63 3.32
C ALA A 121 6.34 -14.44 2.69
N ILE A 122 5.20 -14.69 2.03
CA ILE A 122 4.35 -13.63 1.48
C ILE A 122 3.73 -12.82 2.62
N GLN A 123 3.23 -13.48 3.67
CA GLN A 123 2.69 -12.81 4.85
C GLN A 123 3.70 -11.82 5.45
N LYS A 124 4.97 -12.28 5.64
CA LYS A 124 6.03 -11.43 6.16
C LYS A 124 6.31 -10.23 5.24
N ALA A 125 6.47 -10.44 3.95
CA ALA A 125 6.72 -9.37 2.99
C ALA A 125 5.57 -8.34 2.96
N CYS A 126 4.32 -8.78 3.07
CA CYS A 126 3.15 -7.90 3.17
C CYS A 126 3.17 -7.10 4.47
N TRP A 127 3.49 -7.74 5.60
CA TRP A 127 3.59 -7.05 6.90
C TRP A 127 4.71 -6.01 6.89
N ASP A 128 5.91 -6.38 6.43
CA ASP A 128 7.06 -5.47 6.36
C ASP A 128 6.73 -4.22 5.51
N SER A 129 6.00 -4.39 4.43
CA SER A 129 5.55 -3.28 3.57
C SER A 129 4.52 -2.38 4.26
N ILE A 130 3.50 -2.96 4.92
CA ILE A 130 2.44 -2.19 5.59
C ILE A 130 2.99 -1.47 6.82
N SER A 131 3.75 -2.17 7.68
CA SER A 131 4.31 -1.60 8.90
C SER A 131 5.38 -0.55 8.58
N GLY A 132 6.29 -0.85 7.64
CA GLY A 132 7.30 0.11 7.22
C GLY A 132 6.71 1.40 6.63
N HIS A 133 5.56 1.31 5.94
CA HIS A 133 4.86 2.51 5.50
C HIS A 133 4.18 3.25 6.69
N ALA A 134 3.61 2.53 7.66
CA ALA A 134 3.09 3.14 8.89
C ALA A 134 4.17 3.88 9.66
N ASP A 135 5.37 3.30 9.77
CA ASP A 135 6.51 3.88 10.50
C ASP A 135 6.89 5.28 9.98
N THR A 136 6.67 5.57 8.71
CA THR A 136 6.95 6.91 8.14
C THR A 136 6.12 8.03 8.75
N LEU A 137 5.00 7.71 9.41
CA LEU A 137 4.11 8.68 10.05
C LEU A 137 4.43 8.92 11.53
N ILE A 138 5.21 8.04 12.18
CA ILE A 138 5.41 8.03 13.63
C ILE A 138 5.98 9.36 14.10
N ALA A 139 7.02 9.87 13.47
CA ALA A 139 7.69 11.09 13.89
C ALA A 139 6.76 12.32 13.88
N ASP A 140 5.92 12.46 12.84
CA ASP A 140 4.95 13.55 12.76
C ASP A 140 3.82 13.39 13.76
N ILE A 141 3.37 12.17 14.02
CA ILE A 141 2.35 11.90 15.03
C ILE A 141 2.90 12.19 16.45
N GLU A 142 4.12 11.76 16.79
CA GLU A 142 4.77 12.06 18.08
C GLU A 142 4.93 13.57 18.32
N ALA A 143 5.38 14.28 17.29
CA ALA A 143 5.51 15.73 17.34
C ALA A 143 4.15 16.41 17.52
N ALA A 144 3.11 15.97 16.80
CA ALA A 144 1.75 16.47 16.94
C ALA A 144 1.19 16.17 18.34
N MET A 145 1.37 14.95 18.87
CA MET A 145 0.96 14.59 20.23
C MET A 145 1.60 15.51 21.27
N THR A 146 2.89 15.77 21.15
CA THR A 146 3.63 16.67 22.04
C THR A 146 3.08 18.09 21.97
N GLN A 147 2.90 18.62 20.77
CA GLN A 147 2.45 20.00 20.54
C GLN A 147 1.02 20.25 21.02
N HIS A 148 0.15 19.26 20.85
CA HIS A 148 -1.26 19.35 21.25
C HIS A 148 -1.56 18.82 22.66
N GLY A 149 -0.53 18.37 23.41
CA GLY A 149 -0.69 17.84 24.75
C GLY A 149 -1.48 16.54 24.85
N VAL A 150 -1.46 15.73 23.77
CA VAL A 150 -2.13 14.43 23.70
C VAL A 150 -1.17 13.36 24.21
N SER A 151 -1.37 12.86 25.43
CA SER A 151 -0.39 11.97 26.08
C SER A 151 -0.99 10.64 26.56
N HIS A 152 -2.29 10.38 26.36
CA HIS A 152 -2.98 9.26 27.01
C HIS A 152 -3.82 8.43 26.01
N GLY A 153 -3.82 7.12 26.24
CA GLY A 153 -4.74 6.20 25.60
C GLY A 153 -4.22 5.51 24.33
N PHE A 154 -3.16 6.02 23.68
CA PHE A 154 -2.55 5.40 22.50
C PHE A 154 -1.08 5.87 22.32
N THR A 155 -0.34 5.16 21.47
CA THR A 155 1.01 5.55 21.03
C THR A 155 1.00 6.05 19.59
N ALA A 156 2.01 6.81 19.18
CA ALA A 156 2.15 7.25 17.78
C ALA A 156 2.21 6.07 16.82
N GLU A 157 2.92 5.01 17.20
CA GLU A 157 2.99 3.75 16.44
C GLU A 157 1.61 3.12 16.26
N SER A 158 0.81 3.02 17.35
CA SER A 158 -0.53 2.44 17.27
C SER A 158 -1.48 3.28 16.40
N LEU A 159 -1.36 4.62 16.44
CA LEU A 159 -2.15 5.52 15.59
C LEU A 159 -1.71 5.45 14.12
N ALA A 160 -0.41 5.32 13.86
CA ALA A 160 0.12 5.11 12.52
C ALA A 160 -0.43 3.81 11.91
N LEU A 161 -0.38 2.70 12.64
CA LEU A 161 -0.96 1.42 12.23
C LEU A 161 -2.49 1.50 12.08
N HIS A 162 -3.20 2.19 12.99
CA HIS A 162 -4.64 2.41 12.87
C HIS A 162 -4.97 3.17 11.57
N THR A 163 -4.19 4.20 11.25
CA THR A 163 -4.35 4.96 10.00
C THR A 163 -4.25 4.04 8.78
N GLN A 164 -3.24 3.16 8.73
CA GLN A 164 -3.13 2.16 7.67
C GLN A 164 -4.30 1.16 7.69
N GLY A 165 -4.73 0.72 8.87
CA GLY A 165 -5.86 -0.21 9.02
C GLY A 165 -7.16 0.37 8.45
N VAL A 166 -7.45 1.64 8.69
CA VAL A 166 -8.63 2.32 8.11
C VAL A 166 -8.53 2.42 6.59
N ILE A 167 -7.36 2.81 6.05
CA ILE A 167 -7.15 2.92 4.60
C ILE A 167 -7.27 1.55 3.91
N GLN A 168 -6.70 0.50 4.48
CA GLN A 168 -6.85 -0.87 3.95
C GLN A 168 -8.32 -1.32 4.00
N GLY A 169 -9.02 -1.04 5.10
CA GLY A 169 -10.46 -1.30 5.23
C GLY A 169 -11.30 -0.55 4.19
N ALA A 170 -10.96 0.71 3.93
CA ALA A 170 -11.60 1.52 2.89
C ALA A 170 -11.48 0.88 1.50
N PHE A 171 -10.31 0.35 1.16
CA PHE A 171 -10.11 -0.37 -0.12
C PHE A 171 -10.90 -1.67 -0.21
N ILE A 172 -11.06 -2.38 0.92
CA ILE A 172 -11.93 -3.58 0.98
C ILE A 172 -13.38 -3.18 0.71
N LEU A 173 -13.88 -2.10 1.33
CA LEU A 173 -15.25 -1.61 1.13
C LEU A 173 -15.47 -1.19 -0.32
N ALA A 174 -14.53 -0.48 -0.94
CA ALA A 174 -14.61 -0.11 -2.35
C ALA A 174 -14.66 -1.36 -3.27
N LYS A 175 -13.79 -2.35 -3.05
CA LYS A 175 -13.80 -3.61 -3.80
C LYS A 175 -15.10 -4.38 -3.62
N ALA A 176 -15.61 -4.49 -2.40
CA ALA A 176 -16.83 -5.24 -2.10
C ALA A 176 -18.09 -4.60 -2.70
N SER A 177 -18.15 -3.26 -2.77
CA SER A 177 -19.28 -2.52 -3.32
C SER A 177 -19.17 -2.24 -4.82
N GLY A 178 -17.97 -2.32 -5.39
CA GLY A 178 -17.68 -1.83 -6.74
C GLY A 178 -17.70 -0.30 -6.87
N ASP A 179 -17.66 0.42 -5.73
CA ASP A 179 -17.83 1.87 -5.68
C ASP A 179 -16.64 2.54 -4.95
N PRO A 180 -15.77 3.29 -5.67
CA PRO A 180 -14.66 4.03 -5.07
C PRO A 180 -15.10 5.04 -4.00
N GLN A 181 -16.35 5.54 -4.08
CA GLN A 181 -16.89 6.52 -3.13
C GLN A 181 -16.87 5.99 -1.69
N ARG A 182 -17.01 4.67 -1.47
CA ARG A 182 -16.92 4.05 -0.14
C ARG A 182 -15.55 4.22 0.50
N ALA A 183 -14.48 4.19 -0.30
CA ALA A 183 -13.16 4.45 0.20
C ALA A 183 -12.97 5.94 0.54
N ILE A 184 -13.43 6.83 -0.30
CA ILE A 184 -13.38 8.28 -0.08
C ILE A 184 -14.09 8.65 1.24
N GLU A 185 -15.32 8.18 1.44
CA GLU A 185 -16.09 8.44 2.67
C GLU A 185 -15.38 7.92 3.93
N SER A 186 -14.79 6.71 3.85
CA SER A 186 -14.05 6.13 4.97
C SER A 186 -12.81 6.95 5.33
N ILE A 187 -12.09 7.44 4.32
CA ILE A 187 -10.90 8.29 4.54
C ILE A 187 -11.32 9.68 5.07
N ASP A 188 -12.44 10.23 4.65
CA ASP A 188 -13.01 11.47 5.21
C ASP A 188 -13.37 11.30 6.69
N HIS A 189 -13.85 10.12 7.11
CA HIS A 189 -14.07 9.81 8.52
C HIS A 189 -12.75 9.71 9.30
N LEU A 190 -11.71 9.11 8.72
CA LEU A 190 -10.37 9.07 9.34
C LEU A 190 -9.81 10.48 9.53
N TYR A 191 -9.96 11.35 8.53
CA TYR A 191 -9.51 12.76 8.63
C TYR A 191 -10.18 13.47 9.81
N ARG A 192 -11.53 13.41 9.90
CA ARG A 192 -12.30 13.99 11.01
C ARG A 192 -11.94 13.37 12.35
N TYR A 193 -11.71 12.06 12.40
CA TYR A 193 -11.27 11.39 13.63
C TYR A 193 -9.94 11.97 14.12
N LEU A 194 -8.96 12.18 13.25
CA LEU A 194 -7.69 12.79 13.63
C LEU A 194 -7.87 14.24 14.09
N GLU A 195 -8.68 15.05 13.43
CA GLU A 195 -9.00 16.41 13.89
C GLU A 195 -9.60 16.40 15.32
N LEU A 196 -10.56 15.53 15.59
CA LEU A 196 -11.17 15.39 16.91
C LEU A 196 -10.18 14.90 17.96
N LEU A 197 -9.33 13.91 17.60
CA LEU A 197 -8.34 13.33 18.50
C LEU A 197 -7.34 14.38 19.02
N PHE A 198 -6.94 15.30 18.15
CA PHE A 198 -6.02 16.39 18.45
C PHE A 198 -6.72 17.70 18.87
N ASN A 199 -8.03 17.67 19.16
CA ASN A 199 -8.84 18.83 19.55
C ASN A 199 -8.74 20.01 18.55
N ARG A 200 -8.50 19.72 17.27
CA ARG A 200 -8.49 20.74 16.23
C ARG A 200 -9.92 21.24 16.03
N LYS A 201 -10.17 22.52 16.29
CA LYS A 201 -11.48 23.12 15.97
C LYS A 201 -11.59 23.19 14.46
N THR A 202 -12.56 22.49 13.88
CA THR A 202 -13.01 22.72 12.50
C THR A 202 -13.46 24.15 12.38
N ALA A 203 -12.83 24.90 11.48
CA ALA A 203 -13.22 26.28 11.16
C ALA A 203 -14.55 26.29 10.39
#